data_9580ad9cec83595b4474b9cde566c369
#
_entry.id   9580ad9cec83595b4474b9cde566c369
#
_cell.length_a   1.000
_cell.length_b   1.000
_cell.length_c   1.000
_cell.angle_alpha   90.00
_cell.angle_beta   90.00
_cell.angle_gamma   90.00
#
_symmetry.space_group_name_H-M   'P 1'
#
loop_
_entity.id
_entity.type
_entity.pdbx_description
1 polymer ?
#
loop_
_entity_poly.entity_id
_entity_poly.type
_entity_poly.pdbx_seq_one_letter_code
_entity_poly.pdbx_strand_id
1 'polypeptide(L)'
;MGEYFTFFVPNYKFHPSFRNKIWDGKIRLLNQTTQQIYYGLIPYLEKFAKEREYTIEFDESVETYDEFSVAEAKDFIDTLGIPFEVRDYQIDAFIHAVRSRRNLLVSPTASGKSLIIYLIARYLNCKTLIIVPTISLVAQLYKDFADYGFESDKYIHQIMSGASKQTDCPIVISTWQSIYKMPKEWFDEFELVVGDEAHLFKAKSLISILTKLTECKYRFGLTGTLDGTQTHRLVLEGLFGKVKQITTTKELIDSGRLAKFRIKALVLKHNEESCKLGKNFKYQDEINYIIGKPSRNRFIRNLTLSLEGNTLLLYQFVDKHGRILYNMLKDAVEENRPVFFIHGAVGVDEREEVRRITENEENAIIVASYGTFSTGINIRNLHNVIFASPSKSKIRTLQSIGRGLRLGDNKKEAILYDISDDMTYKSRKNFTLEHFIERMKIYNDEKFEYKIYTLNLKEE
;
A
#
# COMPACT_ATOMS: atom_id res chain seq x y z
N MET A 1 27.04 13.98 -14.96
CA MET A 1 25.75 13.24 -15.08
C MET A 1 25.74 11.95 -14.24
N GLY A 2 26.70 11.05 -14.34
CA GLY A 2 26.71 9.78 -13.59
C GLY A 2 26.56 9.93 -12.07
N GLU A 3 27.26 10.86 -11.45
CA GLU A 3 27.13 11.13 -10.01
C GLU A 3 25.75 11.70 -9.63
N TYR A 4 25.16 12.54 -10.47
CA TYR A 4 23.83 13.13 -10.25
C TYR A 4 22.73 12.06 -10.17
N PHE A 5 22.87 10.98 -10.93
CA PHE A 5 21.94 9.84 -10.93
C PHE A 5 22.42 8.63 -10.14
N THR A 6 23.33 8.84 -9.19
CA THR A 6 23.87 7.80 -8.30
C THR A 6 23.53 8.11 -6.84
N PHE A 7 22.87 7.20 -6.14
CA PHE A 7 22.37 7.40 -4.77
C PHE A 7 22.73 6.23 -3.89
N PHE A 8 23.02 6.49 -2.60
CA PHE A 8 23.12 5.43 -1.60
C PHE A 8 21.72 4.90 -1.26
N VAL A 9 21.59 3.57 -1.19
CA VAL A 9 20.35 2.95 -0.72
C VAL A 9 20.20 3.18 0.78
N PRO A 10 19.02 3.57 1.27
CA PRO A 10 18.79 3.70 2.71
C PRO A 10 19.21 2.43 3.47
N ASN A 11 19.94 2.60 4.56
CA ASN A 11 20.45 1.49 5.38
C ASN A 11 21.39 0.51 4.66
N TYR A 12 22.04 0.90 3.56
CA TYR A 12 22.93 0.04 2.79
C TYR A 12 24.01 -0.65 3.62
N LYS A 13 24.51 0.00 4.70
CA LYS A 13 25.54 -0.55 5.62
C LYS A 13 25.10 -1.84 6.30
N PHE A 14 23.80 -2.07 6.46
CA PHE A 14 23.23 -3.28 7.06
C PHE A 14 22.94 -4.38 6.05
N HIS A 15 23.04 -4.09 4.75
CA HIS A 15 22.77 -5.07 3.70
C HIS A 15 23.90 -6.10 3.60
N PRO A 16 23.60 -7.42 3.54
CA PRO A 16 24.63 -8.47 3.46
C PRO A 16 25.63 -8.27 2.32
N SER A 17 25.13 -7.91 1.11
CA SER A 17 25.99 -7.70 -0.06
C SER A 17 27.00 -6.55 0.13
N PHE A 18 26.63 -5.49 0.88
CA PHE A 18 27.54 -4.41 1.22
C PHE A 18 28.58 -4.88 2.25
N ARG A 19 28.16 -5.59 3.29
CA ARG A 19 29.07 -6.16 4.31
C ARG A 19 30.07 -7.13 3.71
N ASN A 20 29.62 -7.90 2.72
CA ASN A 20 30.47 -8.88 2.01
C ASN A 20 31.26 -8.23 0.85
N LYS A 21 31.25 -6.89 0.72
CA LYS A 21 31.95 -6.12 -0.32
C LYS A 21 31.58 -6.52 -1.78
N ILE A 22 30.41 -7.13 -1.98
CA ILE A 22 29.89 -7.52 -3.30
C ILE A 22 29.20 -6.32 -3.98
N TRP A 23 28.77 -5.34 -3.21
CA TRP A 23 28.03 -4.16 -3.67
C TRP A 23 28.47 -2.92 -2.88
N ASP A 24 28.54 -1.77 -3.52
CA ASP A 24 29.03 -0.52 -2.93
C ASP A 24 27.95 0.32 -2.22
N GLY A 25 26.75 -0.22 -2.07
CA GLY A 25 25.64 0.46 -1.39
C GLY A 25 24.88 1.47 -2.27
N LYS A 26 25.23 1.59 -3.55
CA LYS A 26 24.66 2.59 -4.46
C LYS A 26 23.73 1.99 -5.50
N ILE A 27 22.71 2.76 -5.87
CA ILE A 27 21.91 2.57 -7.08
C ILE A 27 22.37 3.60 -8.10
N ARG A 28 22.54 3.14 -9.34
CA ARG A 28 22.86 3.96 -10.50
C ARG A 28 21.70 3.94 -11.46
N LEU A 29 21.06 5.09 -11.68
CA LEU A 29 19.91 5.23 -12.58
C LEU A 29 20.32 5.56 -14.00
N LEU A 30 21.57 5.98 -14.21
CA LEU A 30 22.22 6.12 -15.51
C LEU A 30 23.25 4.99 -15.64
N ASN A 31 23.10 4.16 -16.66
CA ASN A 31 24.14 3.22 -17.07
C ASN A 31 25.22 3.95 -17.84
N GLN A 32 26.39 4.13 -17.26
CA GLN A 32 27.49 4.88 -17.89
C GLN A 32 28.11 4.17 -19.09
N THR A 33 28.02 2.84 -19.15
CA THR A 33 28.60 2.05 -20.26
C THR A 33 27.71 2.10 -21.50
N THR A 34 26.40 1.91 -21.33
CA THR A 34 25.42 1.94 -22.42
C THR A 34 24.83 3.32 -22.64
N GLN A 35 25.13 4.30 -21.78
CA GLN A 35 24.56 5.64 -21.75
C GLN A 35 23.03 5.69 -21.69
N GLN A 36 22.43 4.64 -21.10
CA GLN A 36 20.99 4.52 -20.97
C GLN A 36 20.52 5.05 -19.63
N ILE A 37 19.41 5.79 -19.66
CA ILE A 37 18.67 6.25 -18.49
C ILE A 37 17.19 5.87 -18.66
N TYR A 38 16.50 5.65 -17.54
CA TYR A 38 15.07 5.40 -17.61
C TYR A 38 14.32 6.62 -18.16
N TYR A 39 13.43 6.37 -19.12
CA TYR A 39 12.63 7.39 -19.80
C TYR A 39 11.90 8.34 -18.82
N GLY A 40 11.31 7.80 -17.75
CA GLY A 40 10.60 8.60 -16.75
C GLY A 40 11.48 9.60 -15.98
N LEU A 41 12.81 9.56 -16.13
CA LEU A 41 13.74 10.51 -15.53
C LEU A 41 14.08 11.70 -16.45
N ILE A 42 13.48 11.80 -17.63
CA ILE A 42 13.67 12.95 -18.55
C ILE A 42 13.53 14.30 -17.84
N PRO A 43 12.50 14.56 -17.01
CA PRO A 43 12.37 15.84 -16.31
C PRO A 43 13.55 16.18 -15.37
N TYR A 44 14.21 15.13 -14.82
CA TYR A 44 15.42 15.32 -14.01
C TYR A 44 16.66 15.58 -14.88
N LEU A 45 16.70 15.02 -16.09
CA LEU A 45 17.74 15.30 -17.07
C LEU A 45 17.66 16.76 -17.57
N GLU A 46 16.45 17.21 -17.88
CA GLU A 46 16.19 18.62 -18.24
C GLU A 46 16.60 19.57 -17.12
N LYS A 47 16.24 19.24 -15.88
CA LYS A 47 16.67 20.03 -14.72
C LYS A 47 18.19 20.05 -14.57
N PHE A 48 18.85 18.89 -14.71
CA PHE A 48 20.32 18.79 -14.67
C PHE A 48 21.00 19.68 -15.72
N ALA A 49 20.49 19.68 -16.95
CA ALA A 49 21.01 20.47 -18.03
C ALA A 49 20.79 21.96 -17.78
N LYS A 50 19.57 22.35 -17.39
CA LYS A 50 19.25 23.76 -17.08
C LYS A 50 20.14 24.34 -15.97
N GLU A 51 20.38 23.57 -14.88
CA GLU A 51 21.24 23.99 -13.77
C GLU A 51 22.71 24.18 -14.19
N ARG A 52 23.12 23.65 -15.35
CA ARG A 52 24.51 23.68 -15.87
C ARG A 52 24.63 24.39 -17.22
N GLU A 53 23.54 25.03 -17.64
CA GLU A 53 23.48 25.76 -18.93
C GLU A 53 23.79 24.86 -20.14
N TYR A 54 23.43 23.55 -20.05
CA TYR A 54 23.55 22.64 -21.18
C TYR A 54 22.28 22.67 -22.03
N THR A 55 22.44 22.60 -23.34
CA THR A 55 21.32 22.39 -24.27
C THR A 55 21.00 20.89 -24.37
N ILE A 56 19.72 20.56 -24.35
CA ILE A 56 19.23 19.21 -24.63
C ILE A 56 18.44 19.26 -25.92
N GLU A 57 18.76 18.35 -26.82
CA GLU A 57 17.99 18.09 -28.03
C GLU A 57 17.37 16.69 -27.87
N PHE A 58 16.07 16.57 -28.10
CA PHE A 58 15.37 15.29 -28.11
C PHE A 58 15.15 14.83 -29.53
N ASP A 59 15.31 13.55 -29.80
CA ASP A 59 14.90 12.93 -31.03
C ASP A 59 13.39 13.08 -31.24
N GLU A 60 12.94 13.23 -32.48
CA GLU A 60 11.49 13.38 -32.81
C GLU A 60 10.62 12.23 -32.35
N SER A 61 11.20 11.05 -32.13
CA SER A 61 10.51 9.89 -31.59
C SER A 61 10.18 9.98 -30.09
N VAL A 62 10.74 10.98 -29.37
CA VAL A 62 10.48 11.22 -27.95
C VAL A 62 9.20 12.02 -27.77
N GLU A 63 8.06 11.34 -27.88
CA GLU A 63 6.75 11.93 -27.64
C GLU A 63 6.43 11.93 -26.15
N THR A 64 6.20 13.10 -25.57
CA THR A 64 6.04 13.25 -24.11
C THR A 64 4.64 13.65 -23.66
N TYR A 65 3.75 14.03 -24.55
CA TYR A 65 2.46 14.62 -24.20
C TYR A 65 1.41 14.44 -25.29
N ASP A 66 0.16 14.12 -24.87
CA ASP A 66 -1.02 14.09 -25.73
C ASP A 66 -1.98 15.23 -25.35
N GLU A 67 -2.68 15.78 -26.32
CA GLU A 67 -3.81 16.67 -26.04
C GLU A 67 -5.03 15.85 -25.67
N PHE A 68 -5.66 16.19 -24.57
CA PHE A 68 -6.89 15.54 -24.08
C PHE A 68 -7.62 16.50 -23.15
N SER A 69 -8.80 16.96 -23.56
CA SER A 69 -9.57 17.95 -22.81
C SER A 69 -10.48 17.33 -21.74
N VAL A 70 -10.96 18.16 -20.82
CA VAL A 70 -11.96 17.75 -19.82
C VAL A 70 -13.28 17.34 -20.49
N ALA A 71 -13.68 18.03 -21.57
CA ALA A 71 -14.88 17.70 -22.32
C ALA A 71 -14.78 16.32 -22.95
N GLU A 72 -13.70 16.04 -23.69
CA GLU A 72 -13.46 14.71 -24.28
C GLU A 72 -13.44 13.60 -23.23
N ALA A 73 -12.86 13.85 -22.06
CA ALA A 73 -12.84 12.88 -20.97
C ALA A 73 -14.24 12.57 -20.44
N LYS A 74 -15.08 13.60 -20.25
CA LYS A 74 -16.46 13.43 -19.79
C LYS A 74 -17.32 12.75 -20.85
N ASP A 75 -17.24 13.19 -22.08
CA ASP A 75 -17.97 12.58 -23.21
C ASP A 75 -17.63 11.09 -23.33
N PHE A 76 -16.34 10.74 -23.20
CA PHE A 76 -15.92 9.34 -23.21
C PHE A 76 -16.49 8.55 -22.03
N ILE A 77 -16.42 9.09 -20.79
CA ILE A 77 -16.96 8.45 -19.59
C ILE A 77 -18.47 8.18 -19.76
N ASP A 78 -19.22 9.12 -20.32
CA ASP A 78 -20.65 8.97 -20.54
C ASP A 78 -20.98 7.84 -21.52
N THR A 79 -20.09 7.57 -22.50
CA THR A 79 -20.27 6.44 -23.43
C THR A 79 -20.11 5.07 -22.75
N LEU A 80 -19.45 5.00 -21.58
CA LEU A 80 -19.20 3.74 -20.90
C LEU A 80 -20.38 3.21 -20.10
N GLY A 81 -21.40 4.05 -19.80
CA GLY A 81 -22.58 3.64 -19.04
C GLY A 81 -22.25 3.15 -17.61
N ILE A 82 -21.24 3.72 -16.96
CA ILE A 82 -20.85 3.35 -15.60
C ILE A 82 -22.01 3.59 -14.63
N PRO A 83 -22.41 2.63 -13.77
CA PRO A 83 -23.64 2.70 -12.98
C PRO A 83 -23.57 3.66 -11.77
N PHE A 84 -22.55 4.50 -11.67
CA PHE A 84 -22.37 5.51 -10.62
C PHE A 84 -21.56 6.70 -11.12
N GLU A 85 -21.62 7.80 -10.38
CA GLU A 85 -20.89 9.02 -10.72
C GLU A 85 -19.36 8.85 -10.58
N VAL A 86 -18.65 9.18 -11.66
CA VAL A 86 -17.18 9.27 -11.65
C VAL A 86 -16.77 10.58 -11.00
N ARG A 87 -15.90 10.52 -10.02
CA ARG A 87 -15.53 11.66 -9.17
C ARG A 87 -14.55 12.59 -9.88
N ASP A 88 -14.62 13.89 -9.61
CA ASP A 88 -13.76 14.91 -10.25
C ASP A 88 -12.26 14.55 -10.20
N TYR A 89 -11.75 14.15 -9.05
CA TYR A 89 -10.34 13.77 -8.94
C TYR A 89 -9.97 12.48 -9.71
N GLN A 90 -10.94 11.60 -10.00
CA GLN A 90 -10.73 10.42 -10.86
C GLN A 90 -10.70 10.84 -12.34
N ILE A 91 -11.53 11.80 -12.73
CA ILE A 91 -11.50 12.42 -14.04
C ILE A 91 -10.17 13.14 -14.26
N ASP A 92 -9.72 13.93 -13.28
CA ASP A 92 -8.43 14.64 -13.33
C ASP A 92 -7.26 13.67 -13.43
N ALA A 93 -7.31 12.54 -12.69
CA ALA A 93 -6.30 11.50 -12.78
C ALA A 93 -6.27 10.84 -14.17
N PHE A 94 -7.43 10.56 -14.73
CA PHE A 94 -7.58 9.98 -16.06
C PHE A 94 -7.04 10.92 -17.14
N ILE A 95 -7.43 12.20 -17.12
CA ILE A 95 -6.92 13.21 -18.04
C ILE A 95 -5.40 13.33 -17.96
N HIS A 96 -4.88 13.40 -16.72
CA HIS A 96 -3.45 13.48 -16.50
C HIS A 96 -2.70 12.26 -17.03
N ALA A 97 -3.27 11.06 -16.84
CA ALA A 97 -2.69 9.81 -17.33
C ALA A 97 -2.62 9.80 -18.86
N VAL A 98 -3.72 10.09 -19.54
CA VAL A 98 -3.76 10.14 -21.01
C VAL A 98 -2.75 11.16 -21.55
N ARG A 99 -2.75 12.38 -21.03
CA ARG A 99 -1.85 13.45 -21.47
C ARG A 99 -0.38 13.09 -21.32
N SER A 100 0.01 12.49 -20.19
CA SER A 100 1.42 12.25 -19.87
C SER A 100 1.97 10.93 -20.37
N ARG A 101 1.14 10.04 -20.88
CA ARG A 101 1.47 8.66 -21.33
C ARG A 101 2.18 7.80 -20.27
N ARG A 102 2.92 8.42 -19.36
CA ARG A 102 3.70 7.74 -18.31
C ARG A 102 3.66 8.55 -17.02
N ASN A 103 3.13 7.96 -15.96
CA ASN A 103 3.12 8.59 -14.64
C ASN A 103 2.96 7.60 -13.50
N LEU A 104 3.25 8.08 -12.31
CA LEU A 104 3.01 7.39 -11.04
C LEU A 104 1.92 8.14 -10.27
N LEU A 105 0.72 7.59 -10.26
CA LEU A 105 -0.46 8.15 -9.61
C LEU A 105 -0.49 7.73 -8.13
N VAL A 106 -0.47 8.72 -7.24
CA VAL A 106 -0.60 8.47 -5.80
C VAL A 106 -1.99 8.85 -5.35
N SER A 107 -2.74 7.86 -4.89
CA SER A 107 -4.12 8.02 -4.46
C SER A 107 -4.43 7.08 -3.30
N PRO A 108 -4.96 7.54 -2.17
CA PRO A 108 -5.10 6.74 -0.96
C PRO A 108 -6.00 5.51 -1.17
N THR A 109 -5.97 4.60 -0.20
CA THR A 109 -6.88 3.46 -0.18
C THR A 109 -8.33 3.97 -0.18
N ALA A 110 -9.22 3.27 -0.89
CA ALA A 110 -10.62 3.62 -1.06
C ALA A 110 -10.90 4.88 -1.92
N SER A 111 -9.92 5.41 -2.63
CA SER A 111 -10.12 6.48 -3.61
C SER A 111 -10.71 6.00 -4.95
N GLY A 112 -10.84 4.68 -5.16
CA GLY A 112 -11.32 4.10 -6.41
C GLY A 112 -10.26 4.01 -7.50
N LYS A 113 -9.04 3.60 -7.15
CA LYS A 113 -7.93 3.38 -8.12
C LYS A 113 -8.30 2.42 -9.25
N SER A 114 -9.09 1.37 -8.97
CA SER A 114 -9.56 0.42 -9.99
C SER A 114 -10.36 1.07 -11.09
N LEU A 115 -11.16 2.08 -10.77
CA LEU A 115 -11.90 2.85 -11.78
C LEU A 115 -10.97 3.68 -12.67
N ILE A 116 -9.93 4.29 -12.09
CA ILE A 116 -8.91 5.02 -12.89
C ILE A 116 -8.21 4.06 -13.86
N ILE A 117 -7.84 2.86 -13.39
CA ILE A 117 -7.25 1.81 -14.25
C ILE A 117 -8.22 1.42 -15.39
N TYR A 118 -9.49 1.23 -15.05
CA TYR A 118 -10.54 0.92 -16.02
C TYR A 118 -10.67 2.02 -17.10
N LEU A 119 -10.80 3.28 -16.70
CA LEU A 119 -10.92 4.41 -17.63
C LEU A 119 -9.72 4.48 -18.60
N ILE A 120 -8.49 4.33 -18.07
CA ILE A 120 -7.27 4.35 -18.87
C ILE A 120 -7.26 3.18 -19.90
N ALA A 121 -7.53 1.96 -19.43
CA ALA A 121 -7.52 0.78 -20.29
C ALA A 121 -8.59 0.84 -21.39
N ARG A 122 -9.78 1.37 -21.06
CA ARG A 122 -10.89 1.51 -22.00
C ARG A 122 -10.66 2.59 -23.03
N TYR A 123 -10.06 3.73 -22.63
CA TYR A 123 -9.79 4.85 -23.53
C TYR A 123 -8.67 4.52 -24.52
N LEU A 124 -7.55 4.00 -24.02
CA LEU A 124 -6.40 3.67 -24.87
C LEU A 124 -6.68 2.48 -25.79
N ASN A 125 -7.59 1.60 -25.40
CA ASN A 125 -8.10 0.49 -26.22
C ASN A 125 -7.01 -0.30 -26.99
N CYS A 126 -5.91 -0.60 -26.31
CA CYS A 126 -4.78 -1.35 -26.84
C CYS A 126 -4.46 -2.57 -25.95
N LYS A 127 -3.54 -3.46 -26.41
CA LYS A 127 -3.15 -4.64 -25.64
C LYS A 127 -2.57 -4.22 -24.29
N THR A 128 -3.25 -4.58 -23.21
CA THR A 128 -3.03 -4.06 -21.86
C THR A 128 -2.58 -5.16 -20.90
N LEU A 129 -1.50 -4.91 -20.16
CA LEU A 129 -1.06 -5.74 -19.03
C LEU A 129 -1.25 -5.01 -17.71
N ILE A 130 -2.07 -5.57 -16.82
CA ILE A 130 -2.27 -5.05 -15.47
C ILE A 130 -1.58 -6.00 -14.47
N ILE A 131 -0.62 -5.48 -13.73
CA ILE A 131 0.20 -6.24 -12.79
C ILE A 131 -0.22 -5.90 -11.37
N VAL A 132 -0.65 -6.91 -10.63
CA VAL A 132 -1.09 -6.79 -9.24
C VAL A 132 -0.25 -7.68 -8.31
N PRO A 133 -0.16 -7.39 -7.00
CA PRO A 133 0.70 -8.16 -6.09
C PRO A 133 0.15 -9.52 -5.67
N THR A 134 -1.16 -9.74 -5.71
CA THR A 134 -1.78 -10.97 -5.17
C THR A 134 -2.90 -11.50 -6.07
N ILE A 135 -3.15 -12.81 -5.97
CA ILE A 135 -4.25 -13.49 -6.69
C ILE A 135 -5.62 -12.88 -6.32
N SER A 136 -5.83 -12.55 -5.05
CA SER A 136 -7.08 -11.90 -4.61
C SER A 136 -7.33 -10.57 -5.31
N LEU A 137 -6.26 -9.79 -5.61
CA LEU A 137 -6.40 -8.54 -6.36
C LEU A 137 -6.64 -8.77 -7.86
N VAL A 138 -6.16 -9.89 -8.44
CA VAL A 138 -6.54 -10.29 -9.81
C VAL A 138 -8.06 -10.48 -9.89
N ALA A 139 -8.61 -11.30 -9.01
CA ALA A 139 -10.04 -11.58 -8.96
C ALA A 139 -10.88 -10.33 -8.64
N GLN A 140 -10.39 -9.49 -7.71
CA GLN A 140 -11.08 -8.24 -7.34
C GLN A 140 -11.14 -7.28 -8.53
N LEU A 141 -10.02 -7.03 -9.21
CA LEU A 141 -9.98 -6.08 -10.32
C LEU A 141 -10.82 -6.57 -11.50
N TYR A 142 -10.82 -7.87 -11.77
CA TYR A 142 -11.70 -8.50 -12.75
C TYR A 142 -13.17 -8.24 -12.42
N LYS A 143 -13.56 -8.44 -11.16
CA LYS A 143 -14.92 -8.16 -10.69
C LYS A 143 -15.26 -6.67 -10.75
N ASP A 144 -14.33 -5.80 -10.33
CA ASP A 144 -14.54 -4.35 -10.38
C ASP A 144 -14.85 -3.89 -11.81
N PHE A 145 -14.16 -4.43 -12.84
CA PHE A 145 -14.44 -4.11 -14.25
C PHE A 145 -15.84 -4.58 -14.66
N ALA A 146 -16.26 -5.78 -14.24
CA ALA A 146 -17.62 -6.26 -14.49
C ALA A 146 -18.66 -5.37 -13.80
N ASP A 147 -18.42 -4.94 -12.57
CA ASP A 147 -19.29 -4.04 -11.82
C ASP A 147 -19.37 -2.63 -12.48
N TYR A 148 -18.39 -2.26 -13.32
CA TYR A 148 -18.40 -1.02 -14.14
C TYR A 148 -19.15 -1.21 -15.48
N GLY A 149 -19.76 -2.37 -15.72
CA GLY A 149 -20.51 -2.67 -16.93
C GLY A 149 -19.67 -3.26 -18.07
N PHE A 150 -18.45 -3.74 -17.79
CA PHE A 150 -17.58 -4.33 -18.81
C PHE A 150 -17.81 -5.84 -18.96
N GLU A 151 -17.82 -6.35 -20.19
CA GLU A 151 -17.90 -7.80 -20.48
C GLU A 151 -16.58 -8.50 -20.15
N SER A 152 -16.26 -8.58 -18.84
CA SER A 152 -14.96 -9.07 -18.35
C SER A 152 -14.68 -10.50 -18.84
N ASP A 153 -15.69 -11.37 -18.90
CA ASP A 153 -15.57 -12.76 -19.38
C ASP A 153 -15.05 -12.86 -20.82
N LYS A 154 -15.35 -11.85 -21.64
CA LYS A 154 -14.99 -11.85 -23.07
C LYS A 154 -13.65 -11.18 -23.34
N TYR A 155 -13.30 -10.14 -22.56
CA TYR A 155 -12.19 -9.25 -22.90
C TYR A 155 -11.04 -9.28 -21.89
N ILE A 156 -11.18 -9.97 -20.75
CA ILE A 156 -10.13 -10.05 -19.74
C ILE A 156 -9.65 -11.48 -19.55
N HIS A 157 -8.35 -11.66 -19.65
CA HIS A 157 -7.68 -12.91 -19.27
C HIS A 157 -6.96 -12.76 -17.93
N GLN A 158 -7.24 -13.67 -17.00
CA GLN A 158 -6.62 -13.71 -15.68
C GLN A 158 -5.48 -14.74 -15.67
N ILE A 159 -4.24 -14.28 -15.48
CA ILE A 159 -3.08 -15.19 -15.33
C ILE A 159 -2.81 -15.39 -13.84
N MET A 160 -3.25 -16.54 -13.35
CA MET A 160 -2.97 -17.06 -12.01
C MET A 160 -2.14 -18.34 -12.10
N SER A 161 -1.82 -18.97 -10.97
CA SER A 161 -1.07 -20.24 -10.96
C SER A 161 -1.78 -21.30 -11.80
N GLY A 162 -1.08 -21.87 -12.78
CA GLY A 162 -1.61 -22.91 -13.67
C GLY A 162 -2.40 -22.41 -14.88
N ALA A 163 -2.74 -21.12 -14.97
CA ALA A 163 -3.44 -20.58 -16.14
C ALA A 163 -2.50 -20.43 -17.36
N SER A 164 -3.10 -20.54 -18.57
CA SER A 164 -2.40 -20.22 -19.83
C SER A 164 -1.84 -18.79 -19.77
N LYS A 165 -0.67 -18.59 -20.37
CA LYS A 165 -0.05 -17.28 -20.52
C LYS A 165 -0.23 -16.68 -21.90
N GLN A 166 -0.82 -17.44 -22.82
CA GLN A 166 -1.17 -16.98 -24.16
C GLN A 166 -2.67 -16.71 -24.23
N THR A 167 -3.04 -15.59 -24.80
CA THR A 167 -4.42 -15.15 -24.94
C THR A 167 -4.57 -14.05 -25.97
N ASP A 168 -5.67 -14.07 -26.71
CA ASP A 168 -6.07 -13.00 -27.63
C ASP A 168 -6.86 -11.88 -26.92
N CYS A 169 -7.21 -12.07 -25.64
CA CYS A 169 -7.92 -11.05 -24.88
C CYS A 169 -7.12 -9.72 -24.85
N PRO A 170 -7.76 -8.59 -25.07
CA PRO A 170 -7.07 -7.30 -25.09
C PRO A 170 -6.53 -6.87 -23.71
N ILE A 171 -7.12 -7.36 -22.63
CA ILE A 171 -6.69 -7.03 -21.26
C ILE A 171 -6.22 -8.31 -20.56
N VAL A 172 -5.02 -8.26 -20.00
CA VAL A 172 -4.44 -9.32 -19.18
C VAL A 172 -4.23 -8.80 -17.77
N ILE A 173 -4.80 -9.47 -16.77
CA ILE A 173 -4.55 -9.17 -15.35
C ILE A 173 -3.73 -10.33 -14.76
N SER A 174 -2.58 -10.02 -14.17
CA SER A 174 -1.65 -11.02 -13.66
C SER A 174 -0.98 -10.61 -12.36
N THR A 175 -0.58 -11.61 -11.59
CA THR A 175 0.43 -11.38 -10.55
C THR A 175 1.82 -11.35 -11.17
N TRP A 176 2.73 -10.53 -10.62
CA TRP A 176 4.11 -10.48 -11.11
C TRP A 176 4.83 -11.83 -11.00
N GLN A 177 4.49 -12.65 -10.00
CA GLN A 177 5.07 -13.99 -9.80
C GLN A 177 4.77 -14.93 -10.97
N SER A 178 3.61 -14.75 -11.58
CA SER A 178 3.18 -15.61 -12.71
C SER A 178 3.91 -15.31 -14.01
N ILE A 179 4.41 -14.07 -14.18
CA ILE A 179 4.92 -13.59 -15.48
C ILE A 179 6.40 -13.17 -15.48
N TYR A 180 7.07 -12.99 -14.32
CA TYR A 180 8.44 -12.42 -14.30
C TYR A 180 9.49 -13.25 -15.06
N LYS A 181 9.25 -14.57 -15.24
CA LYS A 181 10.11 -15.47 -16.00
C LYS A 181 9.81 -15.50 -17.51
N MET A 182 8.74 -14.85 -17.96
CA MET A 182 8.41 -14.83 -19.39
C MET A 182 9.53 -14.14 -20.19
N PRO A 183 9.79 -14.59 -21.42
CA PRO A 183 10.78 -13.99 -22.31
C PRO A 183 10.33 -12.58 -22.74
N LYS A 184 11.26 -11.79 -23.33
CA LYS A 184 10.99 -10.41 -23.76
C LYS A 184 9.86 -10.36 -24.79
N GLU A 185 9.88 -11.28 -25.73
CA GLU A 185 8.94 -11.39 -26.86
C GLU A 185 7.48 -11.49 -26.39
N TRP A 186 7.24 -12.11 -25.25
CA TRP A 186 5.90 -12.15 -24.63
C TRP A 186 5.43 -10.78 -24.17
N PHE A 187 6.36 -9.93 -23.74
CA PHE A 187 6.05 -8.57 -23.27
C PHE A 187 5.90 -7.57 -24.40
N ASP A 188 6.45 -7.86 -25.60
CA ASP A 188 6.41 -6.95 -26.74
C ASP A 188 4.99 -6.78 -27.34
N GLU A 189 4.05 -7.65 -26.97
CA GLU A 189 2.64 -7.54 -27.36
C GLU A 189 1.91 -6.39 -26.64
N PHE A 190 2.42 -5.92 -25.49
CA PHE A 190 1.71 -4.98 -24.64
C PHE A 190 2.12 -3.53 -24.90
N GLU A 191 1.16 -2.73 -25.33
CA GLU A 191 1.33 -1.28 -25.54
C GLU A 191 1.07 -0.47 -24.27
N LEU A 192 0.23 -1.01 -23.35
CA LEU A 192 -0.11 -0.43 -22.06
C LEU A 192 0.27 -1.38 -20.92
N VAL A 193 1.01 -0.84 -19.95
CA VAL A 193 1.21 -1.52 -18.66
C VAL A 193 0.71 -0.67 -17.50
N VAL A 194 -0.02 -1.31 -16.60
CA VAL A 194 -0.46 -0.72 -15.33
C VAL A 194 0.10 -1.54 -14.18
N GLY A 195 0.84 -0.91 -13.28
CA GLY A 195 1.30 -1.52 -12.03
C GLY A 195 0.46 -1.04 -10.86
N ASP A 196 -0.43 -1.88 -10.34
CA ASP A 196 -1.11 -1.58 -9.07
C ASP A 196 -0.20 -1.89 -7.88
N GLU A 197 -0.37 -1.15 -6.80
CA GLU A 197 0.55 -1.11 -5.65
C GLU A 197 2.00 -0.86 -6.10
N ALA A 198 2.18 0.16 -6.93
CA ALA A 198 3.44 0.48 -7.60
C ALA A 198 4.64 0.65 -6.67
N HIS A 199 4.41 0.94 -5.38
CA HIS A 199 5.47 1.02 -4.36
C HIS A 199 6.26 -0.31 -4.21
N LEU A 200 5.75 -1.44 -4.69
CA LEU A 200 6.44 -2.74 -4.69
C LEU A 200 7.44 -2.88 -5.83
N PHE A 201 7.37 -2.04 -6.88
CA PHE A 201 8.20 -2.13 -8.10
C PHE A 201 9.68 -1.75 -7.90
N LYS A 202 10.11 -1.60 -6.67
CA LYS A 202 11.52 -1.55 -6.29
C LYS A 202 12.20 -2.94 -6.27
N ALA A 203 11.43 -4.03 -6.27
CA ALA A 203 11.98 -5.39 -6.29
C ALA A 203 12.56 -5.73 -7.66
N LYS A 204 13.70 -6.43 -7.68
CA LYS A 204 14.42 -6.78 -8.92
C LYS A 204 13.55 -7.48 -9.96
N SER A 205 12.67 -8.39 -9.54
CA SER A 205 11.75 -9.12 -10.44
C SER A 205 10.75 -8.19 -11.14
N LEU A 206 10.20 -7.21 -10.41
CA LEU A 206 9.27 -6.22 -10.96
C LEU A 206 9.98 -5.22 -11.87
N ILE A 207 11.20 -4.77 -11.49
CA ILE A 207 12.04 -3.95 -12.37
C ILE A 207 12.34 -4.71 -13.66
N SER A 208 12.68 -6.00 -13.56
CA SER A 208 12.96 -6.85 -14.74
C SER A 208 11.77 -6.98 -15.67
N ILE A 209 10.54 -7.05 -15.18
CA ILE A 209 9.33 -7.05 -16.02
C ILE A 209 9.25 -5.72 -16.80
N LEU A 210 9.34 -4.59 -16.10
CA LEU A 210 9.20 -3.28 -16.75
C LEU A 210 10.34 -2.97 -17.73
N THR A 211 11.53 -3.54 -17.53
CA THR A 211 12.64 -3.39 -18.47
C THR A 211 12.51 -4.25 -19.72
N LYS A 212 11.73 -5.34 -19.66
CA LYS A 212 11.41 -6.16 -20.85
C LYS A 212 10.33 -5.53 -21.74
N LEU A 213 9.48 -4.68 -21.20
CA LEU A 213 8.40 -3.99 -21.92
C LEU A 213 8.94 -2.84 -22.79
N THR A 214 9.86 -3.11 -23.72
CA THR A 214 10.52 -2.05 -24.54
C THR A 214 9.56 -1.35 -25.48
N GLU A 215 8.59 -2.06 -26.03
CA GLU A 215 7.61 -1.53 -27.02
C GLU A 215 6.40 -0.85 -26.34
N CYS A 216 6.33 -0.91 -25.01
CA CYS A 216 5.20 -0.37 -24.24
C CYS A 216 5.24 1.17 -24.22
N LYS A 217 4.25 1.80 -24.84
CA LYS A 217 4.12 3.27 -24.95
C LYS A 217 3.59 3.88 -23.65
N TYR A 218 2.57 3.27 -23.07
CA TYR A 218 1.83 3.79 -21.93
C TYR A 218 2.18 3.02 -20.66
N ARG A 219 2.67 3.73 -19.62
CA ARG A 219 3.10 3.10 -18.36
C ARG A 219 2.55 3.84 -17.17
N PHE A 220 1.69 3.20 -16.41
CA PHE A 220 1.07 3.79 -15.23
C PHE A 220 1.34 2.97 -13.99
N GLY A 221 1.86 3.62 -12.96
CA GLY A 221 1.93 3.06 -11.63
C GLY A 221 0.85 3.68 -10.75
N LEU A 222 0.08 2.88 -10.01
CA LEU A 222 -0.86 3.36 -9.03
C LEU A 222 -0.47 2.87 -7.64
N THR A 223 -0.53 3.74 -6.65
CA THR A 223 -0.24 3.35 -5.26
C THR A 223 -0.96 4.24 -4.26
N GLY A 224 -1.26 3.68 -3.08
CA GLY A 224 -1.81 4.46 -1.98
C GLY A 224 -0.79 5.38 -1.31
N THR A 225 0.47 4.97 -1.27
CA THR A 225 1.55 5.68 -0.57
C THR A 225 2.91 5.37 -1.14
N LEU A 226 3.85 6.29 -0.96
CA LEU A 226 5.28 6.09 -1.18
C LEU A 226 6.00 5.98 0.18
N ASP A 227 7.14 5.28 0.23
CA ASP A 227 7.89 5.08 1.48
C ASP A 227 8.62 6.34 1.99
N GLY A 228 8.56 7.43 1.23
CA GLY A 228 9.16 8.72 1.57
C GLY A 228 10.66 8.83 1.26
N THR A 229 11.31 7.78 0.75
CA THR A 229 12.73 7.85 0.38
C THR A 229 12.92 8.36 -1.04
N GLN A 230 13.85 9.30 -1.24
CA GLN A 230 14.16 9.84 -2.56
C GLN A 230 14.62 8.75 -3.54
N THR A 231 15.46 7.83 -3.09
CA THR A 231 15.97 6.74 -3.93
C THR A 231 14.85 5.87 -4.46
N HIS A 232 13.90 5.50 -3.59
CA HIS A 232 12.75 4.69 -4.00
C HIS A 232 11.86 5.45 -4.98
N ARG A 233 11.59 6.72 -4.70
CA ARG A 233 10.81 7.58 -5.57
C ARG A 233 11.43 7.68 -6.97
N LEU A 234 12.73 7.93 -7.08
CA LEU A 234 13.42 8.05 -8.37
C LEU A 234 13.43 6.74 -9.18
N VAL A 235 13.52 5.58 -8.51
CA VAL A 235 13.39 4.28 -9.20
C VAL A 235 11.99 4.14 -9.80
N LEU A 236 10.95 4.45 -9.04
CA LEU A 236 9.56 4.35 -9.52
C LEU A 236 9.26 5.38 -10.61
N GLU A 237 9.72 6.63 -10.45
CA GLU A 237 9.57 7.66 -11.48
C GLU A 237 10.32 7.30 -12.75
N GLY A 238 11.48 6.66 -12.64
CA GLY A 238 12.21 6.13 -13.79
C GLY A 238 11.41 5.10 -14.58
N LEU A 239 10.73 4.20 -13.88
CA LEU A 239 9.98 3.10 -14.49
C LEU A 239 8.63 3.54 -15.07
N PHE A 240 7.91 4.41 -14.37
CA PHE A 240 6.54 4.81 -14.71
C PHE A 240 6.41 6.25 -15.22
N GLY A 241 7.24 7.16 -14.76
CA GLY A 241 7.12 8.60 -15.01
C GLY A 241 6.88 9.38 -13.70
N LYS A 242 6.72 10.70 -13.84
CA LYS A 242 6.62 11.64 -12.71
C LYS A 242 5.46 11.31 -11.76
N VAL A 243 5.71 11.48 -10.46
CA VAL A 243 4.67 11.33 -9.42
C VAL A 243 3.63 12.44 -9.55
N LYS A 244 2.36 12.04 -9.57
CA LYS A 244 1.20 12.92 -9.43
C LYS A 244 0.36 12.50 -8.24
N GLN A 245 0.23 13.39 -7.25
CA GLN A 245 -0.76 13.23 -6.17
C GLN A 245 -2.14 13.53 -6.73
N ILE A 246 -3.06 12.58 -6.60
CA ILE A 246 -4.43 12.68 -7.13
C ILE A 246 -5.36 13.29 -6.10
N THR A 247 -5.39 12.73 -4.92
CA THR A 247 -6.14 13.21 -3.76
C THR A 247 -5.45 12.74 -2.47
N THR A 248 -5.85 13.28 -1.34
CA THR A 248 -5.34 12.91 -0.03
C THR A 248 -6.43 12.25 0.82
N THR A 249 -6.03 11.49 1.85
CA THR A 249 -6.98 10.89 2.80
C THR A 249 -7.81 11.99 3.48
N LYS A 250 -7.19 13.12 3.80
CA LYS A 250 -7.85 14.27 4.44
C LYS A 250 -8.94 14.86 3.54
N GLU A 251 -8.66 15.10 2.26
CA GLU A 251 -9.65 15.60 1.30
C GLU A 251 -10.85 14.66 1.15
N LEU A 252 -10.61 13.35 1.16
CA LEU A 252 -11.68 12.35 1.08
C LEU A 252 -12.54 12.33 2.35
N ILE A 253 -11.95 12.55 3.53
CA ILE A 253 -12.70 12.67 4.79
C ILE A 253 -13.52 13.97 4.79
N ASP A 254 -12.89 15.09 4.44
CA ASP A 254 -13.53 16.43 4.45
C ASP A 254 -14.69 16.51 3.46
N SER A 255 -14.59 15.81 2.32
CA SER A 255 -15.67 15.69 1.34
C SER A 255 -16.74 14.64 1.70
N GLY A 256 -16.66 14.01 2.88
CA GLY A 256 -17.60 12.99 3.33
C GLY A 256 -17.56 11.66 2.57
N ARG A 257 -16.51 11.42 1.80
CA ARG A 257 -16.31 10.19 1.00
C ARG A 257 -15.64 9.07 1.79
N LEU A 258 -15.01 9.42 2.93
CA LEU A 258 -14.52 8.50 3.92
C LEU A 258 -15.10 8.85 5.29
N ALA A 259 -15.16 7.89 6.19
CA ALA A 259 -15.62 8.09 7.54
C ALA A 259 -14.71 9.07 8.29
N LYS A 260 -15.26 9.85 9.21
CA LYS A 260 -14.45 10.64 10.15
C LYS A 260 -13.48 9.71 10.88
N PHE A 261 -12.28 10.22 11.14
CA PHE A 261 -11.22 9.39 11.70
C PHE A 261 -10.52 10.09 12.85
N ARG A 262 -10.41 9.39 13.96
CA ARG A 262 -9.67 9.84 15.14
C ARG A 262 -8.65 8.80 15.59
N ILE A 263 -7.52 9.25 16.09
CA ILE A 263 -6.47 8.38 16.61
C ILE A 263 -6.33 8.60 18.11
N LYS A 264 -6.44 7.52 18.87
CA LYS A 264 -6.10 7.47 20.29
C LYS A 264 -4.77 6.73 20.43
N ALA A 265 -3.70 7.48 20.60
CA ALA A 265 -2.37 6.93 20.79
C ALA A 265 -2.18 6.59 22.27
N LEU A 266 -2.06 5.31 22.57
CA LEU A 266 -1.99 4.77 23.93
C LEU A 266 -0.54 4.38 24.25
N VAL A 267 0.15 5.20 25.03
CA VAL A 267 1.54 4.96 25.45
C VAL A 267 1.52 4.24 26.80
N LEU A 268 1.87 2.98 26.80
CA LEU A 268 1.94 2.14 28.02
C LEU A 268 3.29 2.33 28.68
N LYS A 269 3.31 2.96 29.85
CA LYS A 269 4.52 3.08 30.69
C LYS A 269 4.75 1.80 31.45
N HIS A 270 5.93 1.20 31.23
CA HIS A 270 6.38 0.04 31.97
C HIS A 270 6.99 0.45 33.32
N ASN A 271 7.03 -0.50 34.28
CA ASN A 271 7.68 -0.27 35.56
C ASN A 271 9.18 -0.12 35.43
N GLU A 272 9.81 0.40 36.48
CA GLU A 272 11.27 0.70 36.49
C GLU A 272 12.12 -0.56 36.24
N GLU A 273 11.71 -1.71 36.75
CA GLU A 273 12.41 -2.99 36.58
C GLU A 273 12.44 -3.38 35.09
N SER A 274 11.30 -3.36 34.42
CA SER A 274 11.19 -3.59 32.95
C SER A 274 12.07 -2.60 32.17
N CYS A 275 12.08 -1.33 32.55
CA CYS A 275 12.90 -0.32 31.89
C CYS A 275 14.41 -0.59 32.07
N LYS A 276 14.83 -0.97 33.29
CA LYS A 276 16.21 -1.37 33.57
C LYS A 276 16.66 -2.59 32.77
N LEU A 277 15.78 -3.59 32.67
CA LEU A 277 16.02 -4.80 31.89
C LEU A 277 16.15 -4.43 30.39
N GLY A 278 15.24 -3.63 29.88
CA GLY A 278 15.15 -3.20 28.48
C GLY A 278 16.34 -2.39 27.98
N LYS A 279 17.13 -1.76 28.87
CA LYS A 279 18.28 -0.93 28.47
C LYS A 279 19.31 -1.63 27.59
N ASN A 280 19.45 -2.95 27.74
CA ASN A 280 20.42 -3.77 27.02
C ASN A 280 19.81 -4.55 25.85
N PHE A 281 18.49 -4.46 25.63
CA PHE A 281 17.83 -5.19 24.56
C PHE A 281 18.30 -4.72 23.19
N LYS A 282 18.47 -5.67 22.28
CA LYS A 282 18.43 -5.43 20.85
C LYS A 282 16.95 -5.32 20.41
N TYR A 283 16.71 -4.81 19.23
CA TYR A 283 15.37 -4.64 18.71
C TYR A 283 14.49 -5.88 18.83
N GLN A 284 15.01 -7.05 18.46
CA GLN A 284 14.23 -8.30 18.51
C GLN A 284 13.95 -8.76 19.94
N ASP A 285 14.87 -8.51 20.87
CA ASP A 285 14.69 -8.85 22.29
C ASP A 285 13.58 -7.99 22.90
N GLU A 286 13.57 -6.68 22.58
CA GLU A 286 12.52 -5.75 23.01
C GLU A 286 11.14 -6.17 22.47
N ILE A 287 11.04 -6.48 21.18
CA ILE A 287 9.79 -6.95 20.58
C ILE A 287 9.30 -8.23 21.27
N ASN A 288 10.16 -9.22 21.44
CA ASN A 288 9.78 -10.49 22.08
C ASN A 288 9.32 -10.27 23.53
N TYR A 289 9.98 -9.38 24.26
CA TYR A 289 9.61 -9.02 25.62
C TYR A 289 8.22 -8.37 25.68
N ILE A 290 7.98 -7.35 24.84
CA ILE A 290 6.75 -6.58 24.82
C ILE A 290 5.56 -7.46 24.44
N ILE A 291 5.64 -8.23 23.35
CA ILE A 291 4.53 -9.08 22.89
C ILE A 291 4.28 -10.27 23.80
N GLY A 292 5.30 -10.73 24.53
CA GLY A 292 5.18 -11.83 25.51
C GLY A 292 4.68 -11.39 26.89
N LYS A 293 4.58 -10.06 27.17
CA LYS A 293 4.23 -9.56 28.50
C LYS A 293 2.75 -9.76 28.83
N PRO A 294 2.40 -10.57 29.86
CA PRO A 294 1.01 -10.91 30.15
C PRO A 294 0.14 -9.70 30.51
N SER A 295 0.66 -8.76 31.32
CA SER A 295 -0.05 -7.54 31.70
C SER A 295 -0.42 -6.67 30.48
N ARG A 296 0.45 -6.58 29.49
CA ARG A 296 0.19 -5.89 28.24
C ARG A 296 -0.89 -6.59 27.40
N ASN A 297 -0.83 -7.90 27.29
CA ASN A 297 -1.80 -8.67 26.53
C ASN A 297 -3.18 -8.63 27.22
N ARG A 298 -3.24 -8.63 28.56
CA ARG A 298 -4.49 -8.37 29.32
C ARG A 298 -5.04 -6.97 29.03
N PHE A 299 -4.19 -5.94 29.00
CA PHE A 299 -4.61 -4.58 28.63
C PHE A 299 -5.24 -4.56 27.24
N ILE A 300 -4.59 -5.17 26.23
CA ILE A 300 -5.11 -5.24 24.86
C ILE A 300 -6.45 -5.98 24.81
N ARG A 301 -6.56 -7.13 25.49
CA ARG A 301 -7.82 -7.87 25.61
C ARG A 301 -8.92 -7.00 26.21
N ASN A 302 -8.67 -6.39 27.36
CA ASN A 302 -9.67 -5.59 28.08
C ASN A 302 -10.12 -4.38 27.24
N LEU A 303 -9.17 -3.69 26.59
CA LEU A 303 -9.48 -2.62 25.65
C LEU A 303 -10.39 -3.15 24.54
N THR A 304 -10.03 -4.27 23.89
CA THR A 304 -10.81 -4.83 22.78
C THR A 304 -12.22 -5.20 23.19
N LEU A 305 -12.39 -5.81 24.39
CA LEU A 305 -13.71 -6.18 24.91
C LEU A 305 -14.56 -4.97 25.30
N SER A 306 -13.95 -3.86 25.72
CA SER A 306 -14.66 -2.62 26.09
C SER A 306 -15.15 -1.80 24.91
N LEU A 307 -14.74 -2.12 23.69
CA LEU A 307 -15.14 -1.38 22.49
C LEU A 307 -16.42 -1.95 21.90
N GLU A 308 -17.35 -1.08 21.58
CA GLU A 308 -18.55 -1.39 20.80
C GLU A 308 -18.25 -1.27 19.29
N GLY A 309 -18.97 -2.03 18.49
CA GLY A 309 -18.80 -2.08 17.04
C GLY A 309 -17.70 -3.03 16.57
N ASN A 310 -17.73 -3.33 15.28
CA ASN A 310 -16.76 -4.23 14.68
C ASN A 310 -15.33 -3.72 14.89
N THR A 311 -14.52 -4.55 15.53
CA THR A 311 -13.17 -4.21 15.96
C THR A 311 -12.15 -5.08 15.28
N LEU A 312 -11.18 -4.43 14.61
CA LEU A 312 -10.03 -5.08 13.99
C LEU A 312 -8.80 -4.93 14.88
N LEU A 313 -8.25 -6.05 15.34
CA LEU A 313 -7.01 -6.10 16.10
C LEU A 313 -5.87 -6.60 15.23
N LEU A 314 -4.86 -5.77 14.98
CA LEU A 314 -3.76 -6.06 14.08
C LEU A 314 -2.48 -6.45 14.83
N TYR A 315 -1.93 -7.59 14.45
CA TYR A 315 -0.68 -8.12 15.01
C TYR A 315 0.36 -8.45 13.92
N GLN A 316 1.61 -8.66 14.34
CA GLN A 316 2.71 -9.00 13.42
C GLN A 316 3.10 -10.48 13.47
N PHE A 317 3.13 -11.10 14.64
CA PHE A 317 3.62 -12.48 14.86
C PHE A 317 2.46 -13.42 15.15
N VAL A 318 2.22 -14.40 14.28
CA VAL A 318 1.05 -15.29 14.34
C VAL A 318 1.02 -16.05 15.67
N ASP A 319 1.98 -16.92 15.93
CA ASP A 319 1.95 -17.81 17.09
C ASP A 319 2.37 -17.11 18.38
N LYS A 320 3.36 -16.21 18.31
CA LYS A 320 3.92 -15.54 19.50
C LYS A 320 3.04 -14.41 20.06
N HIS A 321 2.07 -13.90 19.28
CA HIS A 321 1.24 -12.79 19.72
C HIS A 321 -0.23 -12.92 19.27
N GLY A 322 -0.48 -13.08 17.98
CA GLY A 322 -1.83 -13.12 17.43
C GLY A 322 -2.69 -14.24 18.02
N ARG A 323 -2.16 -15.46 18.07
CA ARG A 323 -2.83 -16.63 18.63
C ARG A 323 -3.12 -16.47 20.13
N ILE A 324 -2.18 -15.88 20.87
CA ILE A 324 -2.34 -15.60 22.30
C ILE A 324 -3.50 -14.62 22.51
N LEU A 325 -3.51 -13.51 21.78
CA LEU A 325 -4.59 -12.52 21.87
C LEU A 325 -5.94 -13.09 21.45
N TYR A 326 -5.96 -13.88 20.37
CA TYR A 326 -7.18 -14.56 19.92
C TYR A 326 -7.76 -15.47 20.99
N ASN A 327 -6.95 -16.36 21.58
CA ASN A 327 -7.41 -17.26 22.64
C ASN A 327 -7.92 -16.48 23.85
N MET A 328 -7.18 -15.46 24.31
CA MET A 328 -7.61 -14.61 25.43
C MET A 328 -8.93 -13.87 25.17
N LEU A 329 -9.21 -13.49 23.93
CA LEU A 329 -10.46 -12.86 23.55
C LEU A 329 -11.58 -13.89 23.46
N LYS A 330 -11.34 -15.03 22.80
CA LYS A 330 -12.30 -16.11 22.64
C LYS A 330 -12.79 -16.67 24.00
N ASP A 331 -11.87 -16.78 24.97
CA ASP A 331 -12.20 -17.29 26.30
C ASP A 331 -12.93 -16.26 27.17
N ALA A 332 -12.88 -14.98 26.83
CA ALA A 332 -13.45 -13.90 27.65
C ALA A 332 -14.64 -13.17 27.03
N VAL A 333 -14.97 -13.46 25.77
CA VAL A 333 -16.07 -12.83 25.04
C VAL A 333 -17.40 -13.53 25.40
N GLU A 334 -18.52 -12.79 25.37
CA GLU A 334 -19.85 -13.33 25.48
C GLU A 334 -20.23 -14.21 24.28
N GLU A 335 -21.10 -15.20 24.44
CA GLU A 335 -21.45 -16.21 23.43
C GLU A 335 -21.95 -15.60 22.10
N ASN A 336 -22.55 -14.43 22.14
CA ASN A 336 -23.13 -13.76 20.96
C ASN A 336 -22.18 -12.81 20.24
N ARG A 337 -20.90 -12.66 20.67
CA ARG A 337 -19.91 -11.80 20.03
C ARG A 337 -18.89 -12.62 19.24
N PRO A 338 -18.96 -12.67 17.90
CA PRO A 338 -18.05 -13.51 17.11
C PRO A 338 -16.61 -13.00 17.14
N VAL A 339 -15.65 -13.92 17.25
CA VAL A 339 -14.21 -13.64 17.21
C VAL A 339 -13.55 -14.47 16.11
N PHE A 340 -12.93 -13.80 15.14
CA PHE A 340 -12.27 -14.42 14.01
C PHE A 340 -10.75 -14.29 14.10
N PHE A 341 -10.02 -15.32 13.63
CA PHE A 341 -8.55 -15.32 13.57
C PHE A 341 -8.06 -15.47 12.15
N ILE A 342 -7.38 -14.44 11.64
CA ILE A 342 -6.96 -14.37 10.22
C ILE A 342 -5.46 -14.19 10.10
N HIS A 343 -4.83 -15.09 9.34
CA HIS A 343 -3.40 -15.05 9.04
C HIS A 343 -3.11 -15.60 7.63
N GLY A 344 -1.84 -15.59 7.20
CA GLY A 344 -1.45 -15.95 5.85
C GLY A 344 -1.83 -17.36 5.38
N ALA A 345 -1.96 -18.31 6.30
CA ALA A 345 -2.35 -19.69 5.98
C ALA A 345 -3.87 -19.91 5.86
N VAL A 346 -4.70 -18.93 6.27
CA VAL A 346 -6.16 -18.99 6.08
C VAL A 346 -6.48 -18.89 4.59
N GLY A 347 -7.34 -19.78 4.07
CA GLY A 347 -7.74 -19.82 2.67
C GLY A 347 -8.44 -18.54 2.20
N VAL A 348 -8.48 -18.31 0.89
CA VAL A 348 -9.15 -17.13 0.30
C VAL A 348 -10.64 -17.17 0.58
N ASP A 349 -11.27 -18.34 0.41
CA ASP A 349 -12.72 -18.54 0.61
C ASP A 349 -13.13 -18.28 2.08
N GLU A 350 -12.34 -18.78 3.03
CA GLU A 350 -12.57 -18.55 4.44
C GLU A 350 -12.44 -17.07 4.82
N ARG A 351 -11.47 -16.34 4.24
CA ARG A 351 -11.33 -14.89 4.46
C ARG A 351 -12.51 -14.11 3.90
N GLU A 352 -13.02 -14.54 2.75
CA GLU A 352 -14.19 -13.92 2.13
C GLU A 352 -15.45 -14.19 2.95
N GLU A 353 -15.59 -15.37 3.53
CA GLU A 353 -16.69 -15.70 4.43
C GLU A 353 -16.63 -14.84 5.70
N VAL A 354 -15.46 -14.71 6.35
CA VAL A 354 -15.29 -13.80 7.51
C VAL A 354 -15.63 -12.36 7.12
N ARG A 355 -15.24 -11.91 5.92
CA ARG A 355 -15.63 -10.58 5.43
C ARG A 355 -17.14 -10.44 5.35
N ARG A 356 -17.81 -11.41 4.71
CA ARG A 356 -19.28 -11.42 4.52
C ARG A 356 -20.01 -11.40 5.86
N ILE A 357 -19.58 -12.22 6.81
CA ILE A 357 -20.17 -12.26 8.16
C ILE A 357 -19.97 -10.91 8.85
N THR A 358 -18.75 -10.39 8.86
CA THR A 358 -18.44 -9.13 9.56
C THR A 358 -19.18 -7.92 8.98
N GLU A 359 -19.47 -7.91 7.67
CA GLU A 359 -20.26 -6.83 7.07
C GLU A 359 -21.71 -6.80 7.54
N ASN A 360 -22.25 -7.95 7.97
CA ASN A 360 -23.60 -8.09 8.52
C ASN A 360 -23.63 -8.03 10.06
N GLU A 361 -22.49 -8.13 10.72
CA GLU A 361 -22.38 -8.07 12.17
C GLU A 361 -22.15 -6.63 12.66
N GLU A 362 -22.65 -6.33 13.84
CA GLU A 362 -22.50 -5.02 14.46
C GLU A 362 -21.38 -4.97 15.51
N ASN A 363 -20.93 -6.12 16.04
CA ASN A 363 -19.99 -6.17 17.16
C ASN A 363 -18.96 -7.31 17.07
N ALA A 364 -18.51 -7.67 15.89
CA ALA A 364 -17.50 -8.70 15.68
C ALA A 364 -16.08 -8.24 16.05
N ILE A 365 -15.22 -9.18 16.47
CA ILE A 365 -13.78 -8.98 16.68
C ILE A 365 -13.01 -9.77 15.65
N ILE A 366 -12.12 -9.10 14.93
CA ILE A 366 -11.24 -9.72 13.92
C ILE A 366 -9.80 -9.56 14.37
N VAL A 367 -9.14 -10.66 14.70
CA VAL A 367 -7.72 -10.71 15.06
C VAL A 367 -6.94 -11.09 13.81
N ALA A 368 -6.25 -10.13 13.18
CA ALA A 368 -5.63 -10.31 11.86
C ALA A 368 -4.16 -9.92 11.82
N SER A 369 -3.37 -10.61 10.98
CA SER A 369 -2.00 -10.19 10.74
C SER A 369 -1.97 -8.96 9.81
N TYR A 370 -1.03 -8.02 10.06
CA TYR A 370 -0.83 -6.84 9.19
C TYR A 370 -0.69 -7.22 7.72
N GLY A 371 0.07 -8.28 7.42
CA GLY A 371 0.32 -8.71 6.04
C GLY A 371 -0.95 -9.16 5.33
N THR A 372 -1.71 -10.02 5.98
CA THR A 372 -2.94 -10.59 5.39
C THR A 372 -4.02 -9.51 5.25
N PHE A 373 -4.16 -8.65 6.24
CA PHE A 373 -5.17 -7.59 6.20
C PHE A 373 -4.82 -6.51 5.16
N SER A 374 -3.53 -6.13 5.01
CA SER A 374 -3.12 -5.10 4.05
C SER A 374 -3.31 -5.50 2.58
N THR A 375 -3.37 -6.79 2.26
CA THR A 375 -3.36 -7.27 0.86
C THR A 375 -4.61 -8.02 0.41
N GLY A 376 -5.58 -8.34 1.30
CA GLY A 376 -6.61 -9.29 0.88
C GLY A 376 -7.98 -9.19 1.51
N ILE A 377 -8.22 -8.37 2.52
CA ILE A 377 -9.52 -8.31 3.19
C ILE A 377 -10.08 -6.90 3.13
N ASN A 378 -11.28 -6.78 2.58
CA ASN A 378 -11.96 -5.51 2.41
C ASN A 378 -13.25 -5.48 3.22
N ILE A 379 -13.18 -5.10 4.50
CA ILE A 379 -14.34 -4.96 5.38
C ILE A 379 -14.71 -3.48 5.47
N ARG A 380 -15.94 -3.12 5.11
CA ARG A 380 -16.44 -1.72 5.15
C ARG A 380 -16.90 -1.33 6.55
N ASN A 381 -17.54 -2.25 7.27
CA ASN A 381 -18.17 -2.00 8.56
C ASN A 381 -17.19 -2.16 9.74
N LEU A 382 -16.01 -1.50 9.69
CA LEU A 382 -15.04 -1.47 10.80
C LEU A 382 -15.13 -0.16 11.57
N HIS A 383 -15.46 -0.23 12.86
CA HIS A 383 -15.58 0.93 13.75
C HIS A 383 -14.27 1.21 14.50
N ASN A 384 -13.57 0.16 14.90
CA ASN A 384 -12.35 0.26 15.67
C ASN A 384 -11.20 -0.49 15.00
N VAL A 385 -10.02 0.10 15.00
CA VAL A 385 -8.78 -0.55 14.58
C VAL A 385 -7.79 -0.47 15.73
N ILE A 386 -7.18 -1.58 16.13
CA ILE A 386 -6.18 -1.63 17.20
C ILE A 386 -4.84 -2.07 16.61
N PHE A 387 -3.81 -1.25 16.76
CA PHE A 387 -2.44 -1.64 16.48
C PHE A 387 -1.84 -2.30 17.73
N ALA A 388 -1.96 -3.62 17.82
CA ALA A 388 -1.45 -4.39 18.96
C ALA A 388 0.07 -4.62 18.90
N SER A 389 0.66 -4.71 17.70
CA SER A 389 2.10 -4.85 17.50
C SER A 389 2.71 -3.57 16.95
N PRO A 390 3.86 -3.12 17.49
CA PRO A 390 4.56 -1.93 16.98
C PRO A 390 5.00 -2.10 15.52
N SER A 391 4.79 -1.08 14.70
CA SER A 391 5.25 -1.02 13.31
C SER A 391 5.73 0.38 12.98
N LYS A 392 6.85 0.50 12.24
CA LYS A 392 7.33 1.79 11.74
C LYS A 392 7.04 2.02 10.26
N SER A 393 6.48 1.03 9.56
CA SER A 393 6.25 1.12 8.12
C SER A 393 5.12 2.10 7.79
N LYS A 394 5.46 3.24 7.16
CA LYS A 394 4.49 4.23 6.67
C LYS A 394 3.43 3.59 5.77
N ILE A 395 3.84 2.78 4.82
CA ILE A 395 2.93 2.11 3.88
C ILE A 395 1.94 1.22 4.64
N ARG A 396 2.43 0.34 5.51
CA ARG A 396 1.58 -0.57 6.29
C ARG A 396 0.59 0.17 7.19
N THR A 397 1.07 1.22 7.86
CA THR A 397 0.23 2.07 8.74
C THR A 397 -0.90 2.70 7.93
N LEU A 398 -0.60 3.37 6.83
CA LEU A 398 -1.60 4.06 6.01
C LEU A 398 -2.56 3.09 5.29
N GLN A 399 -2.08 1.94 4.82
CA GLN A 399 -2.96 0.92 4.24
C GLN A 399 -3.94 0.34 5.26
N SER A 400 -3.48 0.10 6.49
CA SER A 400 -4.36 -0.39 7.57
C SER A 400 -5.39 0.65 7.98
N ILE A 401 -4.99 1.92 8.13
CA ILE A 401 -5.90 3.04 8.39
C ILE A 401 -6.93 3.18 7.27
N GLY A 402 -6.48 3.24 6.02
CA GLY A 402 -7.34 3.46 4.86
C GLY A 402 -8.47 2.42 4.71
N ARG A 403 -8.24 1.19 5.16
CA ARG A 403 -9.30 0.16 5.17
C ARG A 403 -10.32 0.41 6.28
N GLY A 404 -9.89 0.88 7.44
CA GLY A 404 -10.78 1.31 8.54
C GLY A 404 -11.62 2.54 8.21
N LEU A 405 -11.23 3.34 7.22
CA LEU A 405 -11.91 4.59 6.85
C LEU A 405 -13.09 4.41 5.88
N ARG A 406 -13.30 3.26 5.29
CA ARG A 406 -14.40 3.05 4.35
C ARG A 406 -15.75 3.29 5.02
N LEU A 407 -16.64 3.96 4.30
CA LEU A 407 -18.02 4.15 4.74
C LEU A 407 -18.75 2.79 4.71
N GLY A 408 -19.56 2.54 5.73
CA GLY A 408 -20.57 1.50 5.79
C GLY A 408 -21.93 2.15 6.05
N ASP A 409 -23.01 1.43 5.86
CA ASP A 409 -24.36 1.97 5.95
C ASP A 409 -24.67 2.64 7.31
N ASN A 410 -24.13 2.07 8.40
CA ASN A 410 -24.30 2.57 9.77
C ASN A 410 -23.04 3.23 10.36
N LYS A 411 -21.98 3.45 9.56
CA LYS A 411 -20.70 3.91 10.05
C LYS A 411 -20.38 5.32 9.62
N LYS A 412 -20.38 6.26 10.56
CA LYS A 412 -19.98 7.67 10.37
C LYS A 412 -18.56 7.98 10.83
N GLU A 413 -17.98 7.19 11.70
CA GLU A 413 -16.67 7.41 12.30
C GLU A 413 -15.90 6.09 12.48
N ALA A 414 -14.58 6.19 12.42
CA ALA A 414 -13.66 5.10 12.79
C ALA A 414 -12.61 5.62 13.77
N ILE A 415 -12.21 4.78 14.72
CA ILE A 415 -11.20 5.10 15.72
C ILE A 415 -10.03 4.14 15.60
N LEU A 416 -8.81 4.68 15.51
CA LEU A 416 -7.58 3.92 15.65
C LEU A 416 -7.07 4.00 17.10
N TYR A 417 -6.82 2.88 17.70
CA TYR A 417 -6.10 2.72 18.95
C TYR A 417 -4.67 2.27 18.65
N ASP A 418 -3.74 3.22 18.68
CA ASP A 418 -2.32 2.96 18.41
C ASP A 418 -1.59 2.70 19.73
N ILE A 419 -1.32 1.42 20.03
CA ILE A 419 -0.66 1.01 21.26
C ILE A 419 0.86 1.05 21.07
N SER A 420 1.52 1.77 21.95
CA SER A 420 2.97 1.86 22.04
C SER A 420 3.45 1.61 23.47
N ASP A 421 4.73 1.29 23.60
CA ASP A 421 5.34 0.90 24.86
C ASP A 421 6.48 1.85 25.20
N ASP A 422 6.41 2.48 26.37
CA ASP A 422 7.48 3.32 26.90
C ASP A 422 8.26 2.55 27.99
N MET A 423 9.43 2.08 27.58
CA MET A 423 10.44 1.44 28.43
C MET A 423 11.69 2.34 28.55
N THR A 424 11.52 3.66 28.49
CA THR A 424 12.63 4.62 28.60
C THR A 424 13.36 4.44 29.91
N TYR A 425 14.68 4.26 29.83
CA TYR A 425 15.56 4.20 31.01
C TYR A 425 16.59 5.35 30.95
N LYS A 426 16.55 6.26 31.91
CA LYS A 426 17.28 7.53 31.90
C LYS A 426 17.00 8.31 30.61
N SER A 427 18.02 8.58 29.78
CA SER A 427 17.87 9.30 28.50
C SER A 427 17.64 8.40 27.29
N ARG A 428 17.75 7.05 27.47
CA ARG A 428 17.62 6.09 26.36
C ARG A 428 16.16 5.72 26.15
N LYS A 429 15.60 6.11 25.02
CA LYS A 429 14.32 5.62 24.52
C LYS A 429 14.47 4.21 23.98
N ASN A 430 13.46 3.41 24.12
CA ASN A 430 13.39 2.09 23.53
C ASN A 430 12.96 2.13 22.05
N PHE A 431 13.27 1.08 21.29
CA PHE A 431 13.03 1.04 19.83
C PHE A 431 11.56 1.19 19.44
N THR A 432 10.64 0.57 20.18
CA THR A 432 9.21 0.64 19.85
C THR A 432 8.63 2.02 20.12
N LEU A 433 9.15 2.75 21.11
CA LEU A 433 8.81 4.15 21.33
C LEU A 433 9.34 5.06 20.21
N GLU A 434 10.57 4.79 19.70
CA GLU A 434 11.07 5.50 18.51
C GLU A 434 10.20 5.23 17.28
N HIS A 435 9.74 3.98 17.08
CA HIS A 435 8.78 3.65 16.02
C HIS A 435 7.44 4.38 16.17
N PHE A 436 7.00 4.59 17.40
CA PHE A 436 5.81 5.39 17.67
C PHE A 436 6.02 6.84 17.24
N ILE A 437 7.16 7.44 17.57
CA ILE A 437 7.50 8.80 17.15
C ILE A 437 7.48 8.91 15.61
N GLU A 438 7.96 7.91 14.90
CA GLU A 438 7.87 7.88 13.42
C GLU A 438 6.41 7.80 12.94
N ARG A 439 5.53 7.05 13.61
CA ARG A 439 4.09 7.04 13.28
C ARG A 439 3.43 8.40 13.53
N MET A 440 3.82 9.10 14.60
CA MET A 440 3.31 10.45 14.88
C MET A 440 3.64 11.43 13.75
N LYS A 441 4.83 11.31 13.13
CA LYS A 441 5.17 12.11 11.94
C LYS A 441 4.22 11.81 10.79
N ILE A 442 3.89 10.52 10.56
CA ILE A 442 2.93 10.12 9.52
C ILE A 442 1.55 10.75 9.80
N TYR A 443 1.08 10.73 11.05
CA TYR A 443 -0.21 11.30 11.41
C TYR A 443 -0.26 12.82 11.19
N ASN A 444 0.84 13.52 11.49
CA ASN A 444 1.00 14.95 11.20
C ASN A 444 1.03 15.23 9.69
N ASP A 445 1.82 14.47 8.92
CA ASP A 445 1.93 14.62 7.46
C ASP A 445 0.58 14.43 6.76
N GLU A 446 -0.21 13.44 7.21
CA GLU A 446 -1.55 13.13 6.70
C GLU A 446 -2.65 14.01 7.32
N LYS A 447 -2.29 14.90 8.26
CA LYS A 447 -3.21 15.81 8.98
C LYS A 447 -4.35 15.09 9.72
N PHE A 448 -4.08 13.91 10.28
CA PHE A 448 -5.04 13.19 11.10
C PHE A 448 -5.19 13.81 12.48
N GLU A 449 -6.41 13.83 13.00
CA GLU A 449 -6.66 14.21 14.39
C GLU A 449 -6.23 13.09 15.34
N TYR A 450 -5.37 13.40 16.32
CA TYR A 450 -4.94 12.43 17.31
C TYR A 450 -4.84 13.01 18.73
N LYS A 451 -5.02 12.12 19.70
CA LYS A 451 -4.75 12.39 21.13
C LYS A 451 -3.81 11.33 21.68
N ILE A 452 -2.84 11.77 22.49
CA ILE A 452 -1.89 10.88 23.18
C ILE A 452 -2.37 10.69 24.62
N TYR A 453 -2.49 9.42 25.03
CA TYR A 453 -2.81 9.01 26.39
C TYR A 453 -1.66 8.21 26.95
N THR A 454 -1.15 8.61 28.11
CA THR A 454 -0.11 7.87 28.81
C THR A 454 -0.75 7.08 29.95
N LEU A 455 -0.50 5.78 29.98
CA LEU A 455 -1.11 4.84 30.91
C LEU A 455 -0.03 4.03 31.61
N ASN A 456 -0.08 3.92 32.93
CA ASN A 456 0.81 3.01 33.64
C ASN A 456 0.32 1.57 33.46
N LEU A 457 1.20 0.71 32.95
CA LEU A 457 0.90 -0.71 32.78
C LEU A 457 0.88 -1.40 34.14
N LYS A 458 -0.31 -1.88 34.55
CA LYS A 458 -0.47 -2.63 35.81
C LYS A 458 0.11 -4.03 35.63
N GLU A 459 0.89 -4.50 36.58
CA GLU A 459 1.56 -5.83 36.51
C GLU A 459 0.67 -7.00 37.00
N GLU A 460 -0.46 -6.71 37.63
CA GLU A 460 -1.41 -7.72 38.15
C GLU A 460 -2.28 -8.37 37.06
#